data_50f1633644ce17207f7fc8b45a93a9a6
#
_entry.id   50f1633644ce17207f7fc8b45a93a9a6
#
_cell.length_a   1.000
_cell.length_b   1.000
_cell.length_c   1.000
_cell.angle_alpha   90.00
_cell.angle_beta   90.00
_cell.angle_gamma   90.00
#
_symmetry.space_group_name_H-M   'P 1'
#
loop_
_entity.id
_entity.type
_entity.pdbx_description
1 polymer ?
#
loop_
_entity_poly.entity_id
_entity_poly.type
_entity_poly.pdbx_seq_one_letter_code
_entity_poly.pdbx_strand_id
1 'polypeptide(L)'
;MTPSDIKARLFAIRLSLAVGVVMLAGKWYAFAITGSAAVLSDAAESVVHILAVAFAAFSMWLSLRPADSSHPYGHDKIDFFSAGVEGGLIVVAACYIIYKAVMRLVHGVELENMGEGAVVILCASLVNLILGRYLIARGRKISSIILVANGKHVLTDSWTSFGVVAGLLLVRWTGWLPLDPLLAIVIAGNVIWSGGMLVRQSVGGLMDEGDPALGERIRAVLDRETASRDLRFHELRYRTSGNTVWVEFHLLFKPGTYLVRAHAASTEIEKALAAALPMPAKIVTHLEPTAKHDEAHAEPLQH
;
A
#
# COMPACT_ATOMS: atom_id res chain seq x y z
N MET A 1 1.78 18.48 -5.69
CA MET A 1 1.68 17.57 -6.86
C MET A 1 1.59 18.38 -8.15
N THR A 2 2.40 18.09 -9.14
CA THR A 2 2.34 18.82 -10.42
C THR A 2 1.26 18.23 -11.34
N PRO A 3 0.69 19.02 -12.27
CA PRO A 3 -0.24 18.49 -13.27
C PRO A 3 0.33 17.33 -14.11
N SER A 4 1.66 17.30 -14.31
CA SER A 4 2.37 16.21 -14.97
C SER A 4 2.35 14.91 -14.16
N ASP A 5 2.41 14.99 -12.82
CA ASP A 5 2.38 13.81 -11.96
C ASP A 5 0.99 13.16 -11.95
N ILE A 6 -0.07 13.97 -11.99
CA ILE A 6 -1.46 13.48 -12.08
C ILE A 6 -1.68 12.73 -13.40
N LYS A 7 -1.24 13.33 -14.55
CA LYS A 7 -1.33 12.66 -15.85
C LYS A 7 -0.56 11.36 -15.88
N ALA A 8 0.63 11.33 -15.28
CA ALA A 8 1.46 10.13 -15.21
C ALA A 8 0.82 9.01 -14.36
N ARG A 9 0.17 9.35 -13.24
CA ARG A 9 -0.59 8.40 -12.41
C ARG A 9 -1.76 7.80 -13.17
N LEU A 10 -2.58 8.64 -13.80
CA LEU A 10 -3.74 8.20 -14.59
C LEU A 10 -3.31 7.31 -15.76
N PHE A 11 -2.25 7.67 -16.47
CA PHE A 11 -1.71 6.84 -17.56
C PHE A 11 -1.27 5.47 -17.04
N ALA A 12 -0.50 5.43 -15.94
CA ALA A 12 0.02 4.18 -15.38
C ALA A 12 -1.11 3.23 -14.92
N ILE A 13 -2.17 3.76 -14.30
CA ILE A 13 -3.34 2.95 -13.91
C ILE A 13 -4.13 2.46 -15.10
N ARG A 14 -4.38 3.31 -16.09
CA ARG A 14 -5.07 2.88 -17.34
C ARG A 14 -4.28 1.81 -18.08
N LEU A 15 -2.95 1.94 -18.13
CA LEU A 15 -2.08 0.94 -18.71
C LEU A 15 -2.18 -0.39 -17.93
N SER A 16 -2.13 -0.34 -16.59
CA SER A 16 -2.27 -1.52 -15.74
C SER A 16 -3.61 -2.21 -15.97
N LEU A 17 -4.71 -1.47 -16.04
CA LEU A 17 -6.04 -2.02 -16.31
C LEU A 17 -6.12 -2.67 -17.69
N ALA A 18 -5.62 -2.00 -18.74
CA ALA A 18 -5.63 -2.52 -20.10
C ALA A 18 -4.81 -3.83 -20.22
N VAL A 19 -3.61 -3.84 -19.64
CA VAL A 19 -2.76 -5.04 -19.58
C VAL A 19 -3.45 -6.14 -18.78
N GLY A 20 -4.04 -5.80 -17.60
CA GLY A 20 -4.76 -6.74 -16.76
C GLY A 20 -5.89 -7.48 -17.52
N VAL A 21 -6.68 -6.75 -18.32
CA VAL A 21 -7.75 -7.36 -19.15
C VAL A 21 -7.19 -8.33 -20.19
N VAL A 22 -6.10 -7.95 -20.86
CA VAL A 22 -5.44 -8.83 -21.85
C VAL A 22 -4.87 -10.07 -21.18
N MET A 23 -4.23 -9.90 -19.99
CA MET A 23 -3.69 -11.02 -19.22
C MET A 23 -4.79 -11.96 -18.73
N LEU A 24 -5.90 -11.42 -18.24
CA LEU A 24 -7.06 -12.22 -17.85
C LEU A 24 -7.55 -13.12 -19.01
N ALA A 25 -7.72 -12.54 -20.20
CA ALA A 25 -8.15 -13.31 -21.37
C ALA A 25 -7.15 -14.43 -21.73
N GLY A 26 -5.85 -14.14 -21.69
CA GLY A 26 -4.79 -15.12 -21.93
C GLY A 26 -4.77 -16.25 -20.90
N LYS A 27 -4.90 -15.93 -19.61
CA LYS A 27 -4.90 -16.92 -18.51
C LYS A 27 -6.16 -17.79 -18.54
N TRP A 28 -7.34 -17.24 -18.87
CA TRP A 28 -8.55 -18.00 -19.08
C TRP A 28 -8.43 -18.97 -20.27
N TYR A 29 -7.83 -18.52 -21.37
CA TYR A 29 -7.54 -19.38 -22.51
C TYR A 29 -6.58 -20.52 -22.10
N ALA A 30 -5.49 -20.20 -21.38
CA ALA A 30 -4.58 -21.22 -20.88
C ALA A 30 -5.28 -22.23 -19.96
N PHE A 31 -6.17 -21.78 -19.08
CA PHE A 31 -6.99 -22.67 -18.25
C PHE A 31 -7.89 -23.58 -19.10
N ALA A 32 -8.58 -23.01 -20.09
CA ALA A 32 -9.51 -23.78 -20.98
C ALA A 32 -8.81 -24.91 -21.72
N ILE A 33 -7.53 -24.73 -22.11
CA ILE A 33 -6.77 -25.76 -22.84
C ILE A 33 -6.03 -26.75 -21.96
N THR A 34 -5.70 -26.38 -20.68
CA THR A 34 -4.91 -27.23 -19.78
C THR A 34 -5.74 -27.98 -18.74
N GLY A 35 -6.88 -27.43 -18.36
CA GLY A 35 -7.64 -27.91 -17.22
C GLY A 35 -6.88 -27.81 -15.86
N SER A 36 -5.71 -27.14 -15.78
CA SER A 36 -4.87 -27.08 -14.58
C SER A 36 -5.49 -26.26 -13.45
N ALA A 37 -5.41 -26.76 -12.20
CA ALA A 37 -5.83 -26.02 -11.01
C ALA A 37 -4.95 -24.80 -10.75
N ALA A 38 -3.64 -24.97 -10.97
CA ALA A 38 -2.71 -23.87 -10.82
C ALA A 38 -2.99 -22.76 -11.83
N VAL A 39 -3.31 -23.10 -13.08
CA VAL A 39 -3.69 -22.12 -14.11
C VAL A 39 -5.04 -21.46 -13.80
N LEU A 40 -6.04 -22.22 -13.30
CA LEU A 40 -7.31 -21.64 -12.83
C LEU A 40 -7.07 -20.63 -11.70
N SER A 41 -6.18 -20.96 -10.78
CA SER A 41 -5.81 -20.09 -9.67
C SER A 41 -5.21 -18.77 -10.17
N ASP A 42 -4.27 -18.85 -11.10
CA ASP A 42 -3.62 -17.71 -11.74
C ASP A 42 -4.63 -16.85 -12.54
N ALA A 43 -5.62 -17.46 -13.19
CA ALA A 43 -6.71 -16.76 -13.87
C ALA A 43 -7.66 -16.07 -12.88
N ALA A 44 -8.02 -16.72 -11.76
CA ALA A 44 -8.88 -16.16 -10.72
C ALA A 44 -8.20 -14.96 -10.03
N GLU A 45 -6.90 -15.03 -9.76
CA GLU A 45 -6.09 -13.93 -9.23
C GLU A 45 -6.12 -12.72 -10.18
N SER A 46 -6.11 -12.93 -11.48
CA SER A 46 -6.23 -11.85 -12.46
C SER A 46 -7.61 -11.16 -12.46
N VAL A 47 -8.70 -11.86 -12.10
CA VAL A 47 -10.02 -11.22 -11.86
C VAL A 47 -9.93 -10.28 -10.66
N VAL A 48 -9.37 -10.77 -9.55
CA VAL A 48 -9.16 -9.96 -8.35
C VAL A 48 -8.31 -8.73 -8.67
N HIS A 49 -7.23 -8.91 -9.46
CA HIS A 49 -6.37 -7.81 -9.89
C HIS A 49 -7.15 -6.71 -10.62
N ILE A 50 -8.01 -7.04 -11.57
CA ILE A 50 -8.83 -6.06 -12.32
C ILE A 50 -9.74 -5.28 -11.36
N LEU A 51 -10.40 -5.98 -10.44
CA LEU A 51 -11.27 -5.33 -9.44
C LEU A 51 -10.46 -4.39 -8.54
N ALA A 52 -9.30 -4.83 -8.06
CA ALA A 52 -8.41 -4.04 -7.24
C ALA A 52 -7.90 -2.78 -7.97
N VAL A 53 -7.46 -2.91 -9.24
CA VAL A 53 -7.01 -1.77 -10.05
C VAL A 53 -8.14 -0.79 -10.35
N ALA A 54 -9.35 -1.28 -10.63
CA ALA A 54 -10.52 -0.42 -10.83
C ALA A 54 -10.85 0.36 -9.56
N PHE A 55 -10.79 -0.30 -8.39
CA PHE A 55 -10.99 0.36 -7.10
C PHE A 55 -9.86 1.34 -6.77
N ALA A 56 -8.61 1.01 -7.05
CA ALA A 56 -7.47 1.90 -6.90
C ALA A 56 -7.61 3.16 -7.78
N ALA A 57 -8.11 3.01 -9.02
CA ALA A 57 -8.39 4.15 -9.90
C ALA A 57 -9.47 5.08 -9.33
N PHE A 58 -10.55 4.51 -8.78
CA PHE A 58 -11.60 5.25 -8.08
C PHE A 58 -11.04 5.97 -6.84
N SER A 59 -10.28 5.27 -6.00
CA SER A 59 -9.67 5.82 -4.79
C SER A 59 -8.73 6.97 -5.11
N MET A 60 -7.91 6.82 -6.15
CA MET A 60 -7.03 7.89 -6.61
C MET A 60 -7.80 9.12 -7.10
N TRP A 61 -8.92 8.94 -7.80
CA TRP A 61 -9.77 10.05 -8.21
C TRP A 61 -10.38 10.76 -6.99
N LEU A 62 -10.79 10.02 -5.97
CA LEU A 62 -11.35 10.57 -4.75
C LEU A 62 -10.29 11.28 -3.90
N SER A 63 -9.09 10.70 -3.73
CA SER A 63 -8.00 11.29 -2.94
C SER A 63 -7.48 12.62 -3.51
N LEU A 64 -7.70 12.88 -4.80
CA LEU A 64 -7.36 14.16 -5.44
C LEU A 64 -8.38 15.27 -5.17
N ARG A 65 -9.54 14.97 -4.57
CA ARG A 65 -10.52 15.99 -4.23
C ARG A 65 -10.04 16.83 -3.04
N PRO A 66 -10.21 18.15 -3.09
CA PRO A 66 -9.91 19.00 -1.94
C PRO A 66 -10.80 18.65 -0.74
N ALA A 67 -10.39 19.10 0.44
CA ALA A 67 -11.22 19.07 1.63
C ALA A 67 -12.57 19.77 1.37
N ASP A 68 -13.64 19.21 1.92
CA ASP A 68 -15.00 19.72 1.87
C ASP A 68 -15.64 19.78 3.27
N SER A 69 -16.90 20.20 3.37
CA SER A 69 -17.58 20.34 4.66
C SER A 69 -17.78 19.02 5.42
N SER A 70 -17.87 17.90 4.71
CA SER A 70 -18.00 16.57 5.31
C SER A 70 -16.65 15.89 5.58
N HIS A 71 -15.60 16.30 4.87
CA HIS A 71 -14.23 15.79 4.99
C HIS A 71 -13.22 16.95 5.16
N PRO A 72 -13.20 17.63 6.35
CA PRO A 72 -12.36 18.82 6.56
C PRO A 72 -10.85 18.57 6.43
N TYR A 73 -10.41 17.32 6.61
CA TYR A 73 -9.01 16.91 6.47
C TYR A 73 -8.65 16.42 5.07
N GLY A 74 -9.63 16.35 4.14
CA GLY A 74 -9.46 15.82 2.78
C GLY A 74 -9.82 14.34 2.67
N HIS A 75 -9.54 13.77 1.51
CA HIS A 75 -9.94 12.41 1.14
C HIS A 75 -8.77 11.42 1.05
N ASP A 76 -7.57 11.82 1.49
CA ASP A 76 -6.33 11.06 1.28
C ASP A 76 -6.34 9.68 1.96
N LYS A 77 -7.10 9.47 3.05
CA LYS A 77 -7.20 8.17 3.74
C LYS A 77 -7.82 7.07 2.90
N ILE A 78 -8.52 7.40 1.80
CA ILE A 78 -9.06 6.43 0.86
C ILE A 78 -7.96 5.55 0.24
N ASP A 79 -6.72 6.05 0.16
CA ASP A 79 -5.58 5.30 -0.36
C ASP A 79 -5.27 4.07 0.53
N PHE A 80 -5.34 4.24 1.85
CA PHE A 80 -5.19 3.13 2.80
C PHE A 80 -6.36 2.15 2.71
N PHE A 81 -7.60 2.66 2.61
CA PHE A 81 -8.77 1.82 2.44
C PHE A 81 -8.68 0.98 1.16
N SER A 82 -8.21 1.57 0.06
CA SER A 82 -7.97 0.87 -1.20
C SER A 82 -6.97 -0.27 -1.05
N ALA A 83 -5.84 0.01 -0.40
CA ALA A 83 -4.83 -1.03 -0.14
C ALA A 83 -5.37 -2.18 0.73
N GLY A 84 -6.24 -1.86 1.70
CA GLY A 84 -6.90 -2.87 2.54
C GLY A 84 -7.86 -3.76 1.79
N VAL A 85 -8.69 -3.17 0.91
CA VAL A 85 -9.60 -3.93 0.03
C VAL A 85 -8.81 -4.83 -0.91
N GLU A 86 -7.75 -4.31 -1.55
CA GLU A 86 -6.87 -5.09 -2.42
C GLU A 86 -6.24 -6.28 -1.67
N GLY A 87 -5.64 -6.02 -0.50
CA GLY A 87 -5.07 -7.09 0.33
C GLY A 87 -6.10 -8.13 0.77
N GLY A 88 -7.31 -7.70 1.14
CA GLY A 88 -8.42 -8.59 1.49
C GLY A 88 -8.84 -9.48 0.33
N LEU A 89 -8.99 -8.93 -0.88
CA LEU A 89 -9.33 -9.68 -2.09
C LEU A 89 -8.24 -10.71 -2.43
N ILE A 90 -6.97 -10.34 -2.27
CA ILE A 90 -5.81 -11.24 -2.46
C ILE A 90 -5.91 -12.44 -1.49
N VAL A 91 -6.18 -12.19 -0.20
CA VAL A 91 -6.32 -13.27 0.80
C VAL A 91 -7.50 -14.19 0.47
N VAL A 92 -8.65 -13.64 0.08
CA VAL A 92 -9.83 -14.43 -0.32
C VAL A 92 -9.53 -15.30 -1.54
N ALA A 93 -8.86 -14.74 -2.55
CA ALA A 93 -8.44 -15.49 -3.73
C ALA A 93 -7.49 -16.64 -3.36
N ALA A 94 -6.49 -16.38 -2.52
CA ALA A 94 -5.54 -17.40 -2.07
C ALA A 94 -6.20 -18.53 -1.27
N CYS A 95 -7.17 -18.21 -0.41
CA CYS A 95 -7.98 -19.23 0.28
C CYS A 95 -8.78 -20.09 -0.71
N TYR A 96 -9.37 -19.48 -1.75
CA TYR A 96 -10.06 -20.21 -2.82
C TYR A 96 -9.10 -21.14 -3.59
N ILE A 97 -7.89 -20.68 -3.89
CA ILE A 97 -6.82 -21.47 -4.53
C ILE A 97 -6.51 -22.71 -3.69
N ILE A 98 -6.26 -22.54 -2.40
CA ILE A 98 -5.97 -23.65 -1.48
C ILE A 98 -7.13 -24.65 -1.46
N TYR A 99 -8.37 -24.16 -1.34
CA TYR A 99 -9.55 -25.02 -1.38
C TYR A 99 -9.60 -25.87 -2.66
N LYS A 100 -9.43 -25.24 -3.83
CA LYS A 100 -9.44 -25.95 -5.12
C LYS A 100 -8.28 -26.94 -5.26
N ALA A 101 -7.09 -26.57 -4.80
CA ALA A 101 -5.93 -27.46 -4.84
C ALA A 101 -6.12 -28.69 -3.95
N VAL A 102 -6.64 -28.52 -2.73
CA VAL A 102 -6.98 -29.64 -1.83
C VAL A 102 -8.04 -30.56 -2.45
N MET A 103 -9.10 -29.99 -3.04
CA MET A 103 -10.15 -30.78 -3.70
C MET A 103 -9.58 -31.62 -4.87
N ARG A 104 -8.61 -31.10 -5.62
CA ARG A 104 -7.93 -31.87 -6.67
C ARG A 104 -7.03 -32.98 -6.11
N LEU A 105 -6.34 -32.76 -5.00
CA LEU A 105 -5.57 -33.82 -4.36
C LEU A 105 -6.47 -35.00 -3.95
N VAL A 106 -7.72 -34.72 -3.51
CA VAL A 106 -8.67 -35.74 -3.06
C VAL A 106 -9.36 -36.46 -4.24
N HIS A 107 -9.77 -35.71 -5.29
CA HIS A 107 -10.57 -36.27 -6.39
C HIS A 107 -9.76 -36.71 -7.60
N GLY A 108 -8.46 -36.45 -7.61
CA GLY A 108 -7.56 -36.73 -8.73
C GLY A 108 -7.27 -35.49 -9.59
N VAL A 109 -6.20 -35.55 -10.33
CA VAL A 109 -5.68 -34.47 -11.19
C VAL A 109 -5.63 -34.97 -12.63
N GLU A 110 -6.31 -34.28 -13.53
CA GLU A 110 -6.20 -34.44 -14.97
C GLU A 110 -5.65 -33.17 -15.59
N LEU A 111 -4.64 -33.30 -16.43
CA LEU A 111 -3.97 -32.16 -17.07
C LEU A 111 -3.76 -32.47 -18.56
N GLU A 112 -4.19 -31.53 -19.41
CA GLU A 112 -3.99 -31.58 -20.84
C GLU A 112 -3.14 -30.41 -21.34
N ASN A 113 -2.59 -30.48 -22.55
CA ASN A 113 -1.91 -29.41 -23.27
C ASN A 113 -0.94 -28.56 -22.40
N MET A 114 -0.27 -29.19 -21.42
CA MET A 114 0.58 -28.52 -20.43
C MET A 114 1.66 -27.63 -21.06
N GLY A 115 2.20 -28.02 -22.22
CA GLY A 115 3.23 -27.25 -22.93
C GLY A 115 2.72 -25.93 -23.48
N GLU A 116 1.55 -25.93 -24.13
CA GLU A 116 0.94 -24.72 -24.70
C GLU A 116 0.48 -23.78 -23.61
N GLY A 117 -0.18 -24.30 -22.57
CA GLY A 117 -0.57 -23.54 -21.41
C GLY A 117 0.60 -22.86 -20.71
N ALA A 118 1.72 -23.59 -20.52
CA ALA A 118 2.94 -23.05 -19.93
C ALA A 118 3.50 -21.88 -20.76
N VAL A 119 3.52 -21.96 -22.08
CA VAL A 119 3.99 -20.85 -22.95
C VAL A 119 3.09 -19.62 -22.81
N VAL A 120 1.76 -19.78 -22.81
CA VAL A 120 0.82 -18.65 -22.66
C VAL A 120 1.03 -17.95 -21.30
N ILE A 121 1.14 -18.72 -20.20
CA ILE A 121 1.35 -18.17 -18.86
C ILE A 121 2.73 -17.52 -18.75
N LEU A 122 3.76 -18.10 -19.35
CA LEU A 122 5.11 -17.53 -19.36
C LEU A 122 5.12 -16.15 -20.04
N CYS A 123 4.48 -16.03 -21.20
CA CYS A 123 4.35 -14.75 -21.90
C CYS A 123 3.59 -13.71 -21.04
N ALA A 124 2.49 -14.11 -20.41
CA ALA A 124 1.72 -13.27 -19.52
C ALA A 124 2.56 -12.81 -18.32
N SER A 125 3.33 -13.71 -17.71
CA SER A 125 4.20 -13.42 -16.55
C SER A 125 5.31 -12.43 -16.90
N LEU A 126 5.91 -12.53 -18.07
CA LEU A 126 6.94 -11.60 -18.54
C LEU A 126 6.37 -10.19 -18.75
N VAL A 127 5.18 -10.08 -19.32
CA VAL A 127 4.48 -8.79 -19.49
C VAL A 127 4.17 -8.17 -18.11
N ASN A 128 3.64 -8.96 -17.17
CA ASN A 128 3.37 -8.51 -15.81
C ASN A 128 4.66 -8.09 -15.07
N LEU A 129 5.76 -8.83 -15.24
CA LEU A 129 7.05 -8.48 -14.65
C LEU A 129 7.54 -7.09 -15.10
N ILE A 130 7.44 -6.80 -16.40
CA ILE A 130 7.82 -5.50 -16.97
C ILE A 130 6.89 -4.41 -16.45
N LEU A 131 5.58 -4.64 -16.49
CA LEU A 131 4.58 -3.70 -16.00
C LEU A 131 4.75 -3.40 -14.51
N GLY A 132 4.90 -4.42 -13.67
CA GLY A 132 5.05 -4.26 -12.23
C GLY A 132 6.30 -3.43 -11.86
N ARG A 133 7.45 -3.71 -12.52
CA ARG A 133 8.66 -2.90 -12.36
C ARG A 133 8.47 -1.45 -12.79
N TYR A 134 7.79 -1.21 -13.91
CA TYR A 134 7.46 0.12 -14.37
C TYR A 134 6.58 0.88 -13.37
N LEU A 135 5.52 0.24 -12.86
CA LEU A 135 4.60 0.84 -11.88
C LEU A 135 5.32 1.22 -10.58
N ILE A 136 6.17 0.33 -10.04
CA ILE A 136 6.95 0.61 -8.83
C ILE A 136 7.92 1.76 -9.04
N ALA A 137 8.70 1.72 -10.13
CA ALA A 137 9.68 2.76 -10.44
C ALA A 137 8.99 4.12 -10.60
N ARG A 138 7.88 4.15 -11.32
CA ARG A 138 7.11 5.37 -11.54
C ARG A 138 6.43 5.85 -10.24
N GLY A 139 5.83 4.93 -9.49
CA GLY A 139 5.18 5.22 -8.20
C GLY A 139 6.14 5.82 -7.18
N ARG A 140 7.35 5.27 -7.05
CA ARG A 140 8.40 5.82 -6.18
C ARG A 140 8.82 7.22 -6.62
N LYS A 141 8.99 7.46 -7.93
CA LYS A 141 9.40 8.77 -8.46
C LYS A 141 8.39 9.89 -8.18
N ILE A 142 7.10 9.58 -8.15
CA ILE A 142 6.03 10.55 -7.93
C ILE A 142 5.35 10.38 -6.56
N SER A 143 5.97 9.64 -5.64
CA SER A 143 5.49 9.36 -4.27
C SER A 143 4.02 8.88 -4.24
N SER A 144 3.66 7.97 -5.15
CA SER A 144 2.32 7.39 -5.24
C SER A 144 2.27 6.01 -4.62
N ILE A 145 1.70 5.92 -3.42
CA ILE A 145 1.51 4.65 -2.69
C ILE A 145 0.66 3.69 -3.52
N ILE A 146 -0.41 4.17 -4.16
CA ILE A 146 -1.31 3.36 -5.02
C ILE A 146 -0.52 2.69 -6.15
N LEU A 147 0.32 3.44 -6.88
CA LEU A 147 1.10 2.85 -7.99
C LEU A 147 2.14 1.84 -7.48
N VAL A 148 2.75 2.10 -6.32
CA VAL A 148 3.70 1.15 -5.71
C VAL A 148 2.98 -0.12 -5.26
N ALA A 149 1.81 0.00 -4.62
CA ALA A 149 1.00 -1.14 -4.20
C ALA A 149 0.57 -1.98 -5.41
N ASN A 150 -0.05 -1.35 -6.42
CA ASN A 150 -0.44 -2.01 -7.66
C ASN A 150 0.75 -2.69 -8.37
N GLY A 151 1.90 -2.00 -8.44
CA GLY A 151 3.11 -2.58 -9.03
C GLY A 151 3.67 -3.77 -8.24
N LYS A 152 3.61 -3.76 -6.91
CA LYS A 152 3.96 -4.91 -6.07
C LYS A 152 3.02 -6.09 -6.32
N HIS A 153 1.71 -5.83 -6.42
CA HIS A 153 0.73 -6.85 -6.72
C HIS A 153 1.01 -7.52 -8.08
N VAL A 154 1.19 -6.72 -9.15
CA VAL A 154 1.52 -7.23 -10.49
C VAL A 154 2.84 -8.03 -10.52
N LEU A 155 3.84 -7.64 -9.71
CA LEU A 155 5.06 -8.44 -9.54
C LEU A 155 4.81 -9.76 -8.81
N THR A 156 3.98 -9.76 -7.77
CA THR A 156 3.60 -10.99 -7.07
C THR A 156 2.89 -11.95 -8.02
N ASP A 157 1.94 -11.46 -8.83
CA ASP A 157 1.30 -12.24 -9.90
C ASP A 157 2.32 -12.84 -10.89
N SER A 158 3.36 -12.08 -11.23
CA SER A 158 4.42 -12.62 -12.11
C SER A 158 5.14 -13.79 -11.46
N TRP A 159 5.50 -13.67 -10.18
CA TRP A 159 6.18 -14.74 -9.46
C TRP A 159 5.32 -15.97 -9.25
N THR A 160 4.03 -15.81 -8.92
CA THR A 160 3.08 -16.90 -8.81
C THR A 160 2.91 -17.61 -10.15
N SER A 161 2.75 -16.87 -11.24
CA SER A 161 2.64 -17.41 -12.60
C SER A 161 3.91 -18.14 -13.06
N PHE A 162 5.13 -17.65 -12.71
CA PHE A 162 6.36 -18.41 -12.96
C PHE A 162 6.39 -19.71 -12.18
N GLY A 163 5.90 -19.71 -10.93
CA GLY A 163 5.74 -20.93 -10.14
C GLY A 163 4.80 -21.93 -10.79
N VAL A 164 3.68 -21.45 -11.35
CA VAL A 164 2.73 -22.28 -12.12
C VAL A 164 3.41 -22.89 -13.37
N VAL A 165 4.16 -22.09 -14.13
CA VAL A 165 4.91 -22.59 -15.30
C VAL A 165 5.92 -23.66 -14.89
N ALA A 166 6.70 -23.40 -13.83
CA ALA A 166 7.66 -24.36 -13.31
C ALA A 166 6.96 -25.65 -12.86
N GLY A 167 5.81 -25.55 -12.19
CA GLY A 167 4.96 -26.66 -11.79
C GLY A 167 4.50 -27.51 -12.97
N LEU A 168 3.94 -26.88 -14.01
CA LEU A 168 3.49 -27.58 -15.22
C LEU A 168 4.65 -28.31 -15.92
N LEU A 169 5.81 -27.69 -16.01
CA LEU A 169 7.02 -28.30 -16.60
C LEU A 169 7.52 -29.48 -15.78
N LEU A 170 7.54 -29.35 -14.44
CA LEU A 170 7.91 -30.43 -13.53
C LEU A 170 6.94 -31.61 -13.60
N VAL A 171 5.63 -31.35 -13.63
CA VAL A 171 4.61 -32.40 -13.82
C VAL A 171 4.83 -33.11 -15.16
N ARG A 172 5.05 -32.35 -16.24
CA ARG A 172 5.31 -32.90 -17.57
C ARG A 172 6.57 -33.78 -17.59
N TRP A 173 7.62 -33.39 -16.85
CA TRP A 173 8.89 -34.11 -16.83
C TRP A 173 8.87 -35.33 -15.92
N THR A 174 8.24 -35.23 -14.74
CA THR A 174 8.21 -36.30 -13.72
C THR A 174 7.04 -37.26 -13.89
N GLY A 175 5.95 -36.81 -14.55
CA GLY A 175 4.67 -37.55 -14.60
C GLY A 175 3.90 -37.53 -13.28
N TRP A 176 4.41 -36.85 -12.23
CA TRP A 176 3.76 -36.81 -10.91
C TRP A 176 2.73 -35.68 -10.82
N LEU A 177 1.47 -36.03 -11.17
CA LEU A 177 0.34 -35.08 -11.23
C LEU A 177 0.06 -34.34 -9.92
N PRO A 178 0.19 -34.94 -8.70
CA PRO A 178 -0.07 -34.21 -7.44
C PRO A 178 0.84 -33.00 -7.20
N LEU A 179 1.94 -32.87 -7.94
CA LEU A 179 2.85 -31.74 -7.84
C LEU A 179 2.17 -30.39 -8.19
N ASP A 180 1.25 -30.37 -9.18
CA ASP A 180 0.49 -29.16 -9.56
C ASP A 180 -0.30 -28.55 -8.38
N PRO A 181 -1.22 -29.27 -7.72
CA PRO A 181 -1.93 -28.69 -6.58
C PRO A 181 -1.05 -28.45 -5.35
N LEU A 182 0.02 -29.22 -5.13
CA LEU A 182 0.96 -28.95 -4.02
C LEU A 182 1.70 -27.62 -4.22
N LEU A 183 2.18 -27.34 -5.39
CA LEU A 183 2.81 -26.06 -5.72
C LEU A 183 1.81 -24.91 -5.64
N ALA A 184 0.56 -25.11 -6.09
CA ALA A 184 -0.50 -24.12 -5.94
C ALA A 184 -0.74 -23.75 -4.47
N ILE A 185 -0.71 -24.72 -3.53
CA ILE A 185 -0.85 -24.45 -2.09
C ILE A 185 0.33 -23.65 -1.55
N VAL A 186 1.56 -23.97 -1.93
CA VAL A 186 2.76 -23.25 -1.49
C VAL A 186 2.72 -21.80 -1.97
N ILE A 187 2.38 -21.59 -3.24
CA ILE A 187 2.26 -20.26 -3.85
C ILE A 187 1.16 -19.46 -3.13
N ALA A 188 -0.03 -20.06 -2.95
CA ALA A 188 -1.14 -19.41 -2.26
C ALA A 188 -0.80 -19.04 -0.79
N GLY A 189 0.00 -19.84 -0.10
CA GLY A 189 0.53 -19.50 1.23
C GLY A 189 1.35 -18.20 1.23
N ASN A 190 2.23 -18.02 0.24
CA ASN A 190 2.97 -16.77 0.07
C ASN A 190 2.07 -15.59 -0.29
N VAL A 191 1.03 -15.83 -1.09
CA VAL A 191 0.03 -14.82 -1.48
C VAL A 191 -0.78 -14.36 -0.27
N ILE A 192 -1.18 -15.28 0.64
CA ILE A 192 -1.84 -14.95 1.91
C ILE A 192 -0.94 -14.05 2.77
N TRP A 193 0.34 -14.38 2.87
CA TRP A 193 1.30 -13.57 3.62
C TRP A 193 1.39 -12.14 3.07
N SER A 194 1.55 -12.00 1.76
CA SER A 194 1.65 -10.70 1.08
C SER A 194 0.37 -9.87 1.23
N GLY A 195 -0.80 -10.49 1.01
CA GLY A 195 -2.10 -9.85 1.21
C GLY A 195 -2.34 -9.43 2.65
N GLY A 196 -1.98 -10.29 3.62
CA GLY A 196 -2.06 -10.00 5.05
C GLY A 196 -1.19 -8.80 5.46
N MET A 197 0.03 -8.69 4.93
CA MET A 197 0.88 -7.52 5.15
C MET A 197 0.25 -6.24 4.60
N LEU A 198 -0.38 -6.30 3.43
CA LEU A 198 -1.06 -5.15 2.83
C LEU A 198 -2.25 -4.69 3.68
N VAL A 199 -3.07 -5.64 4.17
CA VAL A 199 -4.16 -5.37 5.12
C VAL A 199 -3.61 -4.74 6.41
N ARG A 200 -2.52 -5.28 6.97
CA ARG A 200 -1.88 -4.72 8.19
C ARG A 200 -1.42 -3.27 7.99
N GLN A 201 -0.79 -2.97 6.85
CA GLN A 201 -0.35 -1.61 6.51
C GLN A 201 -1.55 -0.66 6.33
N SER A 202 -2.62 -1.14 5.70
CA SER A 202 -3.86 -0.40 5.54
C SER A 202 -4.48 -0.03 6.88
N VAL A 203 -4.66 -1.02 7.76
CA VAL A 203 -5.22 -0.80 9.11
C VAL A 203 -4.35 0.17 9.89
N GLY A 204 -3.02 0.01 9.87
CA GLY A 204 -2.09 0.93 10.52
C GLY A 204 -2.28 2.38 10.04
N GLY A 205 -2.34 2.58 8.72
CA GLY A 205 -2.54 3.92 8.14
C GLY A 205 -3.92 4.53 8.45
N LEU A 206 -4.98 3.71 8.49
CA LEU A 206 -6.32 4.17 8.90
C LEU A 206 -6.38 4.54 10.39
N MET A 207 -5.63 3.85 11.23
CA MET A 207 -5.51 4.10 12.68
C MET A 207 -4.42 5.13 13.03
N ASP A 208 -3.92 5.87 12.04
CA ASP A 208 -2.91 6.92 12.24
C ASP A 208 -1.57 6.40 12.81
N GLU A 209 -1.18 5.16 12.48
CA GLU A 209 0.11 4.59 12.87
C GLU A 209 1.26 5.44 12.32
N GLY A 210 2.10 5.96 13.20
CA GLY A 210 3.26 6.78 12.85
C GLY A 210 4.44 5.94 12.37
N ASP A 211 5.11 6.36 11.30
CA ASP A 211 6.38 5.78 10.88
C ASP A 211 7.48 6.14 11.89
N PRO A 212 8.13 5.16 12.57
CA PRO A 212 9.17 5.42 13.57
C PRO A 212 10.34 6.26 13.02
N ALA A 213 10.78 6.01 11.79
CA ALA A 213 11.88 6.75 11.18
C ALA A 213 11.51 8.23 10.93
N LEU A 214 10.25 8.48 10.55
CA LEU A 214 9.72 9.84 10.44
C LEU A 214 9.64 10.51 11.81
N GLY A 215 9.20 9.78 12.84
CA GLY A 215 9.13 10.25 14.22
C GLY A 215 10.49 10.67 14.79
N GLU A 216 11.52 9.87 14.58
CA GLU A 216 12.91 10.21 14.97
C GLU A 216 13.39 11.48 14.27
N ARG A 217 13.09 11.63 12.98
CA ARG A 217 13.45 12.83 12.21
C ARG A 217 12.74 14.07 12.72
N ILE A 218 11.43 13.98 13.00
CA ILE A 218 10.65 15.08 13.58
C ILE A 218 11.24 15.48 14.92
N ARG A 219 11.48 14.50 15.81
CA ARG A 219 12.04 14.74 17.15
C ARG A 219 13.41 15.41 17.08
N ALA A 220 14.31 14.93 16.24
CA ALA A 220 15.64 15.50 16.09
C ALA A 220 15.62 16.99 15.64
N VAL A 221 14.68 17.36 14.78
CA VAL A 221 14.49 18.75 14.38
C VAL A 221 13.93 19.59 15.53
N LEU A 222 12.89 19.09 16.21
CA LEU A 222 12.28 19.79 17.34
C LEU A 222 13.29 20.01 18.48
N ASP A 223 14.07 18.98 18.84
CA ASP A 223 15.12 19.08 19.88
C ASP A 223 16.12 20.19 19.55
N ARG A 224 16.60 20.25 18.30
CA ARG A 224 17.54 21.27 17.85
C ARG A 224 16.93 22.68 17.89
N GLU A 225 15.73 22.85 17.34
CA GLU A 225 15.09 24.15 17.21
C GLU A 225 14.62 24.71 18.56
N THR A 226 14.16 23.85 19.47
CA THR A 226 13.74 24.26 20.82
C THR A 226 14.93 24.56 21.71
N ALA A 227 15.99 23.74 21.65
CA ALA A 227 17.23 24.00 22.43
C ALA A 227 17.87 25.34 22.05
N SER A 228 17.88 25.72 20.77
CA SER A 228 18.44 27.00 20.31
C SER A 228 17.68 28.24 20.82
N ARG A 229 16.44 28.07 21.30
CA ARG A 229 15.55 29.15 21.75
C ARG A 229 15.23 29.10 23.26
N ASP A 230 15.84 28.18 24.00
CA ASP A 230 15.56 27.92 25.44
C ASP A 230 14.06 27.55 25.65
N LEU A 231 13.50 26.79 24.73
CA LEU A 231 12.14 26.26 24.76
C LEU A 231 12.15 24.75 25.01
N ARG A 232 10.99 24.21 25.35
CA ARG A 232 10.75 22.77 25.46
C ARG A 232 9.51 22.42 24.67
N PHE A 233 9.42 21.16 24.23
CA PHE A 233 8.19 20.61 23.64
C PHE A 233 7.80 19.30 24.31
N HIS A 234 6.51 18.95 24.22
CA HIS A 234 5.96 17.68 24.67
C HIS A 234 4.72 17.30 23.81
N GLU A 235 4.10 16.19 24.12
CA GLU A 235 2.91 15.66 23.42
C GLU A 235 3.05 15.63 21.89
N LEU A 236 4.23 15.24 21.43
CA LEU A 236 4.45 15.07 19.99
C LEU A 236 3.57 13.94 19.45
N ARG A 237 2.68 14.28 18.54
CA ARG A 237 1.85 13.36 17.74
C ARG A 237 2.09 13.63 16.27
N TYR A 238 2.16 12.56 15.50
CA TYR A 238 2.33 12.70 14.06
C TYR A 238 1.68 11.52 13.34
N ARG A 239 1.21 11.78 12.12
CA ARG A 239 0.61 10.78 11.24
C ARG A 239 0.85 11.14 9.79
N THR A 240 0.74 10.16 8.91
CA THR A 240 0.73 10.38 7.46
C THR A 240 -0.68 10.19 6.92
N SER A 241 -1.12 11.07 6.00
CA SER A 241 -2.36 10.90 5.25
C SER A 241 -2.04 11.15 3.79
N GLY A 242 -2.09 10.08 2.98
CA GLY A 242 -1.67 10.13 1.58
C GLY A 242 -0.24 10.65 1.41
N ASN A 243 -0.09 11.84 0.87
CA ASN A 243 1.21 12.50 0.64
C ASN A 243 1.46 13.68 1.59
N THR A 244 0.80 13.73 2.74
CA THR A 244 0.90 14.82 3.72
C THR A 244 1.23 14.26 5.09
N VAL A 245 2.21 14.86 5.76
CA VAL A 245 2.49 14.60 7.19
C VAL A 245 1.71 15.60 8.03
N TRP A 246 1.00 15.11 9.02
CA TRP A 246 0.39 15.92 10.06
C TRP A 246 1.24 15.79 11.32
N VAL A 247 1.64 16.93 11.89
CA VAL A 247 2.44 16.99 13.12
C VAL A 247 1.75 17.93 14.10
N GLU A 248 1.56 17.46 15.31
CA GLU A 248 0.98 18.21 16.41
C GLU A 248 1.93 18.11 17.61
N PHE A 249 2.21 19.21 18.25
CA PHE A 249 3.03 19.24 19.47
C PHE A 249 2.77 20.50 20.28
N HIS A 250 3.13 20.46 21.56
CA HIS A 250 3.01 21.59 22.46
C HIS A 250 4.38 22.24 22.67
N LEU A 251 4.41 23.58 22.68
CA LEU A 251 5.60 24.38 22.99
C LEU A 251 5.44 25.10 24.33
N LEU A 252 6.39 24.90 25.20
CA LEU A 252 6.42 25.49 26.55
C LEU A 252 7.21 26.79 26.56
N PHE A 253 6.57 27.87 26.96
CA PHE A 253 7.14 29.21 27.07
C PHE A 253 7.25 29.66 28.53
N LYS A 254 8.22 30.52 28.83
CA LYS A 254 8.33 31.15 30.15
C LYS A 254 7.08 32.00 30.44
N PRO A 255 6.57 31.99 31.68
CA PRO A 255 5.43 32.84 32.05
C PRO A 255 5.71 34.31 31.71
N GLY A 256 4.70 35.01 31.22
CA GLY A 256 4.84 36.41 30.82
C GLY A 256 5.41 36.62 29.42
N THR A 257 5.66 35.55 28.65
CA THR A 257 6.00 35.66 27.22
C THR A 257 4.80 36.25 26.46
N TYR A 258 5.04 37.37 25.77
CA TYR A 258 4.00 37.96 24.92
C TYR A 258 3.59 37.03 23.78
N LEU A 259 2.28 36.90 23.50
CA LEU A 259 1.74 36.02 22.48
C LEU A 259 2.39 36.25 21.10
N VAL A 260 2.69 37.50 20.73
CA VAL A 260 3.36 37.85 19.47
C VAL A 260 4.75 37.19 19.39
N ARG A 261 5.51 37.14 20.46
CA ARG A 261 6.84 36.49 20.48
C ARG A 261 6.71 34.97 20.46
N ALA A 262 5.77 34.42 21.20
CA ALA A 262 5.50 32.98 21.19
C ALA A 262 5.06 32.50 19.80
N HIS A 263 4.16 33.22 19.16
CA HIS A 263 3.71 32.92 17.80
C HIS A 263 4.84 33.02 16.76
N ALA A 264 5.68 34.03 16.85
CA ALA A 264 6.83 34.19 15.94
C ALA A 264 7.81 32.99 16.06
N ALA A 265 8.16 32.59 17.31
CA ALA A 265 9.03 31.44 17.55
C ALA A 265 8.42 30.12 17.06
N SER A 266 7.13 29.91 17.33
CA SER A 266 6.38 28.75 16.81
C SER A 266 6.42 28.67 15.28
N THR A 267 6.14 29.78 14.61
CA THR A 267 6.15 29.84 13.14
C THR A 267 7.54 29.53 12.55
N GLU A 268 8.62 29.95 13.19
CA GLU A 268 9.98 29.62 12.76
C GLU A 268 10.27 28.12 12.91
N ILE A 269 9.89 27.52 14.04
CA ILE A 269 10.05 26.08 14.29
C ILE A 269 9.22 25.27 13.28
N GLU A 270 7.97 25.66 13.02
CA GLU A 270 7.09 25.02 12.02
C GLU A 270 7.70 25.07 10.63
N LYS A 271 8.26 26.22 10.22
CA LYS A 271 8.95 26.34 8.91
C LYS A 271 10.19 25.46 8.83
N ALA A 272 11.02 25.43 9.88
CA ALA A 272 12.21 24.58 9.94
C ALA A 272 11.84 23.10 9.86
N LEU A 273 10.79 22.69 10.60
CA LEU A 273 10.28 21.33 10.57
C LEU A 273 9.72 20.98 9.19
N ALA A 274 8.89 21.83 8.61
CA ALA A 274 8.32 21.60 7.27
C ALA A 274 9.41 21.45 6.18
N ALA A 275 10.48 22.26 6.27
CA ALA A 275 11.61 22.17 5.34
C ALA A 275 12.45 20.90 5.50
N ALA A 276 12.48 20.30 6.69
CA ALA A 276 13.24 19.10 6.98
C ALA A 276 12.52 17.80 6.60
N LEU A 277 11.20 17.84 6.39
CA LEU A 277 10.40 16.66 6.09
C LEU A 277 10.43 16.30 4.59
N PRO A 278 10.36 14.99 4.24
CA PRO A 278 10.49 14.52 2.86
C PRO A 278 9.24 14.78 2.00
N MET A 279 8.14 15.21 2.62
CA MET A 279 6.85 15.48 1.97
C MET A 279 6.16 16.68 2.61
N PRO A 280 5.15 17.29 1.96
CA PRO A 280 4.39 18.39 2.53
C PRO A 280 3.89 18.09 3.93
N ALA A 281 4.04 19.06 4.84
CA ALA A 281 3.62 18.90 6.23
C ALA A 281 2.58 19.95 6.60
N LYS A 282 1.59 19.55 7.39
CA LYS A 282 0.67 20.42 8.13
C LYS A 282 1.03 20.31 9.59
N ILE A 283 1.45 21.44 10.19
CA ILE A 283 1.96 21.47 11.55
C ILE A 283 1.02 22.33 12.38
N VAL A 284 0.65 21.83 13.54
CA VAL A 284 -0.19 22.52 14.51
C VAL A 284 0.57 22.56 15.82
N THR A 285 0.75 23.75 16.37
CA THR A 285 1.47 23.96 17.62
C THR A 285 0.54 24.54 18.66
N HIS A 286 0.45 23.89 19.82
CA HIS A 286 -0.20 24.45 21.00
C HIS A 286 0.81 25.18 21.86
N LEU A 287 0.51 26.43 22.26
CA LEU A 287 1.43 27.27 23.04
C LEU A 287 1.01 27.27 24.52
N GLU A 288 1.91 26.86 25.41
CA GLU A 288 1.65 26.72 26.84
C GLU A 288 2.67 27.45 27.71
N PRO A 289 2.25 28.00 28.86
CA PRO A 289 3.19 28.52 29.86
C PRO A 289 3.75 27.38 30.72
N THR A 290 5.05 27.37 31.00
CA THR A 290 5.73 26.36 31.87
C THR A 290 5.18 26.29 33.29
N ALA A 291 4.64 27.38 33.84
CA ALA A 291 4.24 27.49 35.27
C ALA A 291 2.90 26.80 35.61
N LYS A 292 2.11 26.38 34.65
CA LYS A 292 0.81 25.72 34.87
C LYS A 292 0.66 24.37 34.18
N HIS A 293 1.74 23.85 33.68
CA HIS A 293 1.72 22.61 32.91
C HIS A 293 1.21 21.42 33.75
N ASP A 294 1.74 21.27 34.99
CA ASP A 294 1.41 20.14 35.86
C ASP A 294 -0.04 20.24 36.40
N GLU A 295 -0.61 21.44 36.52
CA GLU A 295 -2.00 21.63 36.94
C GLU A 295 -3.01 21.37 35.81
N ALA A 296 -2.68 21.75 34.57
CA ALA A 296 -3.60 21.64 33.43
C ALA A 296 -3.77 20.21 32.93
N HIS A 297 -2.77 19.34 33.14
CA HIS A 297 -2.78 17.94 32.71
C HIS A 297 -2.99 16.94 33.86
N ALA A 298 -3.20 17.40 35.11
CA ALA A 298 -3.47 16.53 36.26
C ALA A 298 -4.88 15.95 36.27
N GLU A 299 -5.84 16.51 35.53
CA GLU A 299 -7.17 15.94 35.38
C GLU A 299 -7.21 15.09 34.09
N PRO A 300 -7.37 13.74 34.19
CA PRO A 300 -7.68 12.94 33.03
C PRO A 300 -9.06 13.36 32.52
N LEU A 301 -9.11 13.81 31.25
CA LEU A 301 -10.38 14.03 30.56
C LEU A 301 -11.26 12.77 30.71
N GLN A 302 -12.26 12.85 31.58
CA GLN A 302 -13.30 11.83 31.68
C GLN A 302 -14.13 11.92 30.40
N HIS A 303 -13.94 10.97 29.51
CA HIS A 303 -14.81 10.72 28.35
C HIS A 303 -15.51 9.38 28.53
#